data_dd75a41cefa6eaf77814b4311a76b99d
#
_entry.id   dd75a41cefa6eaf77814b4311a76b99d
#
_cell.length_a   1.000
_cell.length_b   1.000
_cell.length_c   1.000
_cell.angle_alpha   90.00
_cell.angle_beta   90.00
_cell.angle_gamma   90.00
#
_symmetry.space_group_name_H-M   'P 1'
#
loop_
_entity.id
_entity.type
_entity.pdbx_description
1 polymer ?
#
loop_
_entity_poly.entity_id
_entity_poly.type
_entity_poly.pdbx_seq_one_letter_code
_entity_poly.pdbx_strand_id
1 'polypeptide(L)'
;MPPWVCRVSRLVMGVALTAGTVGVMNAQTCEADSRCLALRNFFLRYESPLEKVAQIFVRVADEHRLDWRLLPAISMVETSGGKHGKSNNVFGWNSGKTQFASVEAGILYLGSRFGKSRIYAGRTAMGILQNYNPSRKTYPPKVTRVRLEMSSVAVE
;
A
#
# COMPACT_ATOMS: atom_id res chain seq x y z
N MET A 1 76.48 1.14 34.49
CA MET A 1 75.94 1.00 33.11
C MET A 1 74.57 0.41 33.24
N PRO A 2 73.48 1.16 32.99
CA PRO A 2 72.13 0.65 33.07
C PRO A 2 71.66 0.07 31.72
N PRO A 3 70.89 -1.02 31.73
CA PRO A 3 70.28 -1.57 30.53
C PRO A 3 68.94 -0.88 30.23
N TRP A 4 68.75 -0.57 29.00
CA TRP A 4 67.56 0.03 28.42
C TRP A 4 66.39 -0.95 28.47
N VAL A 5 65.34 -0.63 29.21
CA VAL A 5 64.07 -1.37 29.18
C VAL A 5 63.19 -0.78 28.09
N CYS A 6 63.07 -1.51 27.01
CA CYS A 6 62.20 -1.23 25.89
C CYS A 6 60.73 -1.56 26.30
N ARG A 7 59.93 -0.53 26.60
CA ARG A 7 58.48 -0.67 26.85
C ARG A 7 57.81 -0.85 25.49
N VAL A 8 57.40 -2.06 25.20
CA VAL A 8 56.49 -2.34 24.05
C VAL A 8 55.07 -1.99 24.45
N SER A 9 54.59 -0.83 24.00
CA SER A 9 53.17 -0.51 24.08
C SER A 9 52.40 -1.39 23.12
N ARG A 10 51.64 -2.31 23.66
CA ARG A 10 50.63 -3.05 22.90
C ARG A 10 49.46 -2.12 22.57
N LEU A 11 49.42 -1.65 21.34
CA LEU A 11 48.23 -1.01 20.76
C LEU A 11 47.16 -2.11 20.56
N VAL A 12 46.16 -2.13 21.42
CA VAL A 12 44.98 -2.96 21.20
C VAL A 12 44.09 -2.21 20.21
N MET A 13 44.19 -2.59 18.96
CA MET A 13 43.23 -2.18 17.93
C MET A 13 41.91 -2.87 18.23
N GLY A 14 40.98 -2.13 18.85
CA GLY A 14 39.59 -2.54 18.97
C GLY A 14 38.92 -2.50 17.60
N VAL A 15 38.68 -3.68 17.03
CA VAL A 15 37.82 -3.82 15.86
C VAL A 15 36.37 -3.61 16.35
N ALA A 16 35.84 -2.42 16.11
CA ALA A 16 34.42 -2.19 16.28
C ALA A 16 33.65 -2.97 15.18
N LEU A 17 33.10 -4.12 15.56
CA LEU A 17 32.07 -4.78 14.74
C LEU A 17 30.84 -3.85 14.74
N THR A 18 30.66 -3.07 13.71
CA THR A 18 29.36 -2.48 13.40
C THR A 18 28.43 -3.61 12.97
N ALA A 19 27.62 -4.09 13.90
CA ALA A 19 26.50 -4.95 13.57
C ALA A 19 25.58 -4.13 12.64
N GLY A 20 25.69 -4.39 11.33
CA GLY A 20 24.72 -3.92 10.37
C GLY A 20 23.36 -4.44 10.80
N THR A 21 22.49 -3.56 11.30
CA THR A 21 21.08 -3.85 11.49
C THR A 21 20.53 -4.19 10.10
N VAL A 22 20.43 -5.48 9.82
CA VAL A 22 19.57 -5.97 8.74
C VAL A 22 18.19 -5.48 9.12
N GLY A 23 17.73 -4.44 8.43
CA GLY A 23 16.39 -3.93 8.62
C GLY A 23 15.43 -5.07 8.33
N VAL A 24 14.94 -5.72 9.37
CA VAL A 24 13.77 -6.56 9.29
C VAL A 24 12.73 -5.64 8.68
N MET A 25 12.27 -5.96 7.47
CA MET A 25 11.10 -5.31 6.89
C MET A 25 9.93 -5.69 7.78
N ASN A 26 9.78 -4.92 8.84
CA ASN A 26 8.69 -5.04 9.78
C ASN A 26 7.41 -4.92 8.95
N ALA A 27 6.49 -5.87 9.13
CA ALA A 27 5.10 -5.67 8.77
C ALA A 27 4.66 -4.40 9.52
N GLN A 28 4.77 -3.25 8.82
CA GLN A 28 4.52 -1.97 9.44
C GLN A 28 3.06 -1.95 9.86
N THR A 29 2.86 -1.93 11.16
CA THR A 29 1.54 -1.83 11.76
C THR A 29 0.97 -0.44 11.45
N CYS A 30 -0.33 -0.35 11.23
CA CYS A 30 -1.03 0.93 10.96
C CYS A 30 -0.97 1.94 12.11
N GLU A 31 -0.21 1.68 13.17
CA GLU A 31 -0.31 2.34 14.48
C GLU A 31 -0.11 3.86 14.46
N ALA A 32 0.60 4.39 13.47
CA ALA A 32 0.91 5.83 13.39
C ALA A 32 0.11 6.59 12.31
N ASP A 33 -0.63 5.91 11.44
CA ASP A 33 -1.37 6.55 10.35
C ASP A 33 -2.88 6.31 10.48
N SER A 34 -3.59 7.38 10.84
CA SER A 34 -5.05 7.34 11.03
C SER A 34 -5.80 6.86 9.78
N ARG A 35 -5.27 7.13 8.57
CA ARG A 35 -5.86 6.64 7.32
C ARG A 35 -5.75 5.12 7.20
N CYS A 36 -4.61 4.57 7.62
CA CYS A 36 -4.38 3.13 7.64
C CYS A 36 -5.29 2.44 8.64
N LEU A 37 -5.44 3.00 9.85
CA LEU A 37 -6.36 2.49 10.87
C LEU A 37 -7.82 2.53 10.37
N ALA A 38 -8.24 3.66 9.80
CA ALA A 38 -9.58 3.80 9.23
C ALA A 38 -9.84 2.77 8.14
N LEU A 39 -8.89 2.57 7.23
CA LEU A 39 -9.02 1.62 6.15
C LEU A 39 -9.05 0.17 6.65
N ARG A 40 -8.20 -0.17 7.61
CA ARG A 40 -8.21 -1.48 8.25
C ARG A 40 -9.55 -1.75 8.93
N ASN A 41 -10.06 -0.81 9.73
CA ASN A 41 -11.35 -0.93 10.40
C ASN A 41 -12.51 -1.04 9.40
N PHE A 42 -12.46 -0.28 8.32
CA PHE A 42 -13.41 -0.39 7.22
C PHE A 42 -13.41 -1.81 6.63
N PHE A 43 -12.26 -2.37 6.28
CA PHE A 43 -12.17 -3.71 5.75
C PHE A 43 -12.63 -4.78 6.75
N LEU A 44 -12.30 -4.64 8.04
CA LEU A 44 -12.78 -5.53 9.10
C LEU A 44 -14.31 -5.51 9.21
N ARG A 45 -14.95 -4.33 9.16
CA ARG A 45 -16.41 -4.20 9.16
C ARG A 45 -17.08 -4.96 8.03
N TYR A 46 -16.41 -5.03 6.87
CA TYR A 46 -16.89 -5.77 5.71
C TYR A 46 -16.33 -7.19 5.61
N GLU A 47 -15.67 -7.70 6.64
CA GLU A 47 -15.03 -9.03 6.66
C GLU A 47 -14.14 -9.27 5.42
N SER A 48 -13.44 -8.22 4.99
CA SER A 48 -12.56 -8.25 3.82
C SER A 48 -11.17 -8.70 4.21
N PRO A 49 -10.56 -9.69 3.51
CA PRO A 49 -9.18 -10.11 3.75
C PRO A 49 -8.15 -9.01 3.45
N LEU A 50 -8.56 -7.91 2.80
CA LEU A 50 -7.70 -6.78 2.49
C LEU A 50 -7.30 -5.96 3.73
N GLU A 51 -7.89 -6.22 4.89
CA GLU A 51 -7.48 -5.60 6.16
C GLU A 51 -5.98 -5.79 6.45
N LYS A 52 -5.40 -6.92 6.03
CA LYS A 52 -3.99 -7.27 6.19
C LYS A 52 -3.04 -6.42 5.34
N VAL A 53 -3.54 -5.82 4.28
CA VAL A 53 -2.76 -5.01 3.32
C VAL A 53 -3.17 -3.54 3.31
N ALA A 54 -3.94 -3.09 4.31
CA ALA A 54 -4.44 -1.71 4.41
C ALA A 54 -3.31 -0.68 4.27
N GLN A 55 -2.17 -0.93 4.90
CA GLN A 55 -1.01 -0.04 4.84
C GLN A 55 -0.42 0.08 3.43
N ILE A 56 -0.44 -1.00 2.64
CA ILE A 56 0.09 -0.97 1.28
C ILE A 56 -0.73 -0.03 0.41
N PHE A 57 -2.06 -0.01 0.59
CA PHE A 57 -2.94 0.93 -0.10
C PHE A 57 -2.57 2.39 0.20
N VAL A 58 -2.37 2.72 1.48
CA VAL A 58 -2.03 4.10 1.90
C VAL A 58 -0.67 4.50 1.35
N ARG A 59 0.35 3.66 1.52
CA ARG A 59 1.69 3.90 1.01
C ARG A 59 1.72 4.12 -0.50
N VAL A 60 1.03 3.29 -1.26
CA VAL A 60 0.96 3.38 -2.72
C VAL A 60 0.21 4.65 -3.16
N ALA A 61 -0.82 5.04 -2.43
CA ALA A 61 -1.52 6.29 -2.70
C ALA A 61 -0.61 7.50 -2.50
N ASP A 62 0.17 7.53 -1.42
CA ASP A 62 1.13 8.61 -1.15
C ASP A 62 2.24 8.65 -2.22
N GLU A 63 2.82 7.51 -2.58
CA GLU A 63 3.86 7.40 -3.60
C GLU A 63 3.41 7.95 -4.96
N HIS A 64 2.15 7.73 -5.29
CA HIS A 64 1.59 8.09 -6.59
C HIS A 64 0.66 9.31 -6.54
N ARG A 65 0.56 10.01 -5.41
CA ARG A 65 -0.31 11.18 -5.18
C ARG A 65 -1.77 10.92 -5.52
N LEU A 66 -2.26 9.77 -5.12
CA LEU A 66 -3.65 9.35 -5.29
C LEU A 66 -4.44 9.58 -3.99
N ASP A 67 -5.76 9.68 -4.11
CA ASP A 67 -6.63 9.57 -2.95
C ASP A 67 -6.50 8.15 -2.36
N TRP A 68 -6.09 8.03 -1.09
CA TRP A 68 -5.85 6.76 -0.41
C TRP A 68 -7.05 5.81 -0.39
N ARG A 69 -8.26 6.35 -0.56
CA ARG A 69 -9.52 5.59 -0.61
C ARG A 69 -9.85 5.06 -2.01
N LEU A 70 -9.14 5.51 -3.06
CA LEU A 70 -9.52 5.21 -4.45
C LEU A 70 -9.38 3.72 -4.77
N LEU A 71 -8.19 3.17 -4.60
CA LEU A 71 -7.93 1.75 -4.87
C LEU A 71 -8.75 0.82 -3.96
N PRO A 72 -8.84 1.07 -2.64
CA PRO A 72 -9.72 0.29 -1.77
C PRO A 72 -11.18 0.30 -2.21
N ALA A 73 -11.73 1.45 -2.60
CA ALA A 73 -13.11 1.55 -3.05
C ALA A 73 -13.36 0.80 -4.37
N ILE A 74 -12.39 0.81 -5.30
CA ILE A 74 -12.46 -0.01 -6.51
C ILE A 74 -12.53 -1.49 -6.14
N SER A 75 -11.66 -1.99 -5.26
CA SER A 75 -11.67 -3.39 -4.86
C SER A 75 -12.98 -3.81 -4.20
N MET A 76 -13.58 -2.93 -3.39
CA MET A 76 -14.89 -3.19 -2.79
C MET A 76 -15.99 -3.33 -3.84
N VAL A 77 -15.98 -2.49 -4.87
CA VAL A 77 -16.99 -2.50 -5.93
C VAL A 77 -16.83 -3.70 -6.86
N GLU A 78 -15.59 -4.10 -7.16
CA GLU A 78 -15.29 -5.16 -8.12
C GLU A 78 -15.43 -6.57 -7.52
N THR A 79 -14.91 -6.76 -6.31
CA THR A 79 -14.79 -8.10 -5.71
C THR A 79 -15.27 -8.17 -4.26
N SER A 80 -16.03 -7.16 -3.80
CA SER A 80 -16.42 -7.03 -2.38
C SER A 80 -15.20 -7.09 -1.44
N GLY A 81 -14.13 -6.37 -1.81
CA GLY A 81 -12.90 -6.36 -1.05
C GLY A 81 -12.14 -7.69 -1.10
N GLY A 82 -12.14 -8.37 -2.24
CA GLY A 82 -11.41 -9.63 -2.42
C GLY A 82 -12.17 -10.88 -1.95
N LYS A 83 -13.39 -10.75 -1.43
CA LYS A 83 -14.20 -11.92 -1.02
C LYS A 83 -14.74 -12.72 -2.20
N HIS A 84 -15.02 -12.05 -3.30
CA HIS A 84 -15.52 -12.67 -4.53
C HIS A 84 -14.42 -12.59 -5.60
N GLY A 85 -13.64 -13.63 -5.69
CA GLY A 85 -12.58 -13.74 -6.69
C GLY A 85 -11.63 -14.88 -6.34
N LYS A 86 -11.31 -15.72 -7.34
CA LYS A 86 -10.37 -16.83 -7.17
C LYS A 86 -8.93 -16.43 -7.47
N SER A 87 -8.66 -15.11 -7.68
CA SER A 87 -7.36 -14.61 -8.07
C SER A 87 -6.95 -13.41 -7.24
N ASN A 88 -5.66 -13.08 -7.26
CA ASN A 88 -5.11 -11.88 -6.63
C ASN A 88 -5.53 -10.56 -7.32
N ASN A 89 -6.36 -10.64 -8.38
CA ASN A 89 -6.87 -9.48 -9.12
C ASN A 89 -8.16 -8.95 -8.48
N VAL A 90 -8.03 -8.40 -7.28
CA VAL A 90 -9.16 -7.86 -6.51
C VAL A 90 -9.81 -6.63 -7.15
N PHE A 91 -9.23 -6.11 -8.21
CA PHE A 91 -9.67 -4.92 -8.93
C PHE A 91 -10.47 -5.23 -10.21
N GLY A 92 -10.58 -6.49 -10.60
CA GLY A 92 -11.20 -6.84 -11.89
C GLY A 92 -10.42 -6.29 -13.11
N TRP A 93 -9.14 -5.91 -12.93
CA TRP A 93 -8.32 -5.30 -13.97
C TRP A 93 -8.29 -6.14 -15.26
N ASN A 94 -8.42 -5.48 -16.42
CA ASN A 94 -8.45 -6.12 -17.73
C ASN A 94 -9.55 -7.21 -17.81
N SER A 95 -10.75 -6.87 -17.34
CA SER A 95 -11.90 -7.80 -17.28
C SER A 95 -11.59 -9.10 -16.51
N GLY A 96 -10.77 -8.99 -15.46
CA GLY A 96 -10.35 -10.14 -14.63
C GLY A 96 -9.29 -11.04 -15.25
N LYS A 97 -8.81 -10.75 -16.46
CA LYS A 97 -7.85 -11.61 -17.20
C LYS A 97 -6.43 -11.49 -16.70
N THR A 98 -6.09 -10.37 -16.05
CA THR A 98 -4.72 -10.17 -15.51
C THR A 98 -4.54 -11.01 -14.26
N GLN A 99 -3.47 -11.79 -14.21
CA GLN A 99 -3.03 -12.53 -13.03
C GLN A 99 -1.92 -11.74 -12.33
N PHE A 100 -2.11 -11.46 -11.05
CA PHE A 100 -1.06 -10.88 -10.19
C PHE A 100 -0.45 -11.96 -9.31
N ALA A 101 0.85 -11.86 -9.02
CA ALA A 101 1.55 -12.79 -8.14
C ALA A 101 0.97 -12.76 -6.70
N SER A 102 0.53 -11.58 -6.26
CA SER A 102 -0.15 -11.38 -4.98
C SER A 102 -1.13 -10.18 -5.08
N VAL A 103 -1.95 -9.99 -4.06
CA VAL A 103 -2.83 -8.81 -3.94
C VAL A 103 -1.98 -7.54 -3.88
N GLU A 104 -0.88 -7.56 -3.14
CA GLU A 104 0.06 -6.43 -3.02
C GLU A 104 0.63 -6.05 -4.39
N ALA A 105 1.02 -7.06 -5.20
CA ALA A 105 1.50 -6.81 -6.57
C ALA A 105 0.43 -6.10 -7.43
N GLY A 106 -0.82 -6.46 -7.25
CA GLY A 106 -1.95 -5.79 -7.90
C GLY A 106 -2.11 -4.33 -7.45
N ILE A 107 -2.00 -4.07 -6.15
CA ILE A 107 -2.07 -2.71 -5.57
C ILE A 107 -0.94 -1.83 -6.13
N LEU A 108 0.30 -2.33 -6.10
CA LEU A 108 1.48 -1.64 -6.63
C LEU A 108 1.32 -1.33 -8.12
N TYR A 109 0.88 -2.32 -8.90
CA TYR A 109 0.66 -2.16 -10.34
C TYR A 109 -0.37 -1.08 -10.65
N LEU A 110 -1.55 -1.13 -10.02
CA LEU A 110 -2.59 -0.14 -10.28
C LEU A 110 -2.25 1.25 -9.76
N GLY A 111 -1.60 1.36 -8.61
CA GLY A 111 -1.11 2.64 -8.12
C GLY A 111 -0.15 3.30 -9.10
N SER A 112 0.86 2.56 -9.56
CA SER A 112 1.79 3.02 -10.59
C SER A 112 1.06 3.38 -11.90
N ARG A 113 0.11 2.56 -12.29
CA ARG A 113 -0.69 2.79 -13.51
C ARG A 113 -1.49 4.09 -13.43
N PHE A 114 -2.13 4.36 -12.30
CA PHE A 114 -2.92 5.57 -12.09
C PHE A 114 -2.04 6.82 -11.91
N GLY A 115 -0.88 6.70 -11.27
CA GLY A 115 0.02 7.82 -11.05
C GLY A 115 0.89 8.19 -12.25
N LYS A 116 1.21 7.25 -13.15
CA LYS A 116 2.24 7.45 -14.18
C LYS A 116 1.76 7.37 -15.64
N SER A 117 0.65 6.66 -15.90
CA SER A 117 0.24 6.50 -17.30
C SER A 117 -0.47 7.74 -17.86
N ARG A 118 -0.28 8.01 -19.12
CA ARG A 118 -0.88 9.18 -19.83
C ARG A 118 -2.42 9.25 -19.71
N ILE A 119 -3.07 8.11 -19.51
CA ILE A 119 -4.54 8.02 -19.42
C ILE A 119 -5.03 8.52 -18.06
N TYR A 120 -4.25 8.28 -16.98
CA TYR A 120 -4.69 8.50 -15.60
C TYR A 120 -3.93 9.60 -14.86
N ALA A 121 -2.64 9.80 -15.17
CA ALA A 121 -1.76 10.71 -14.43
C ALA A 121 -2.33 12.13 -14.35
N GLY A 122 -2.29 12.72 -13.16
CA GLY A 122 -2.79 14.08 -12.92
C GLY A 122 -4.31 14.24 -12.94
N ARG A 123 -5.08 13.16 -13.12
CA ARG A 123 -6.54 13.23 -13.10
C ARG A 123 -7.08 13.17 -11.67
N THR A 124 -8.23 13.78 -11.47
CA THR A 124 -9.03 13.57 -10.25
C THR A 124 -9.48 12.13 -10.14
N ALA A 125 -9.87 11.70 -8.93
CA ALA A 125 -10.41 10.36 -8.72
C ALA A 125 -11.60 10.06 -9.65
N MET A 126 -12.49 11.05 -9.87
CA MET A 126 -13.60 10.92 -10.82
C MET A 126 -13.11 10.68 -12.24
N GLY A 127 -12.11 11.44 -12.71
CA GLY A 127 -11.52 11.29 -14.05
C GLY A 127 -10.84 9.92 -14.22
N ILE A 128 -10.20 9.39 -13.18
CA ILE A 128 -9.65 8.03 -13.19
C ILE A 128 -10.77 7.01 -13.36
N LEU A 129 -11.85 7.11 -12.58
CA LEU A 129 -12.96 6.17 -12.61
C LEU A 129 -13.71 6.15 -13.94
N GLN A 130 -13.86 7.33 -14.59
CA GLN A 130 -14.45 7.43 -15.92
C GLN A 130 -13.64 6.69 -16.99
N ASN A 131 -12.30 6.73 -16.89
CA ASN A 131 -11.42 5.99 -17.80
C ASN A 131 -11.27 4.52 -17.43
N TYR A 132 -11.46 4.16 -16.15
CA TYR A 132 -11.37 2.80 -15.67
C TYR A 132 -12.51 1.93 -16.22
N ASN A 133 -13.73 2.43 -16.21
CA ASN A 133 -14.90 1.74 -16.74
C ASN A 133 -15.79 2.68 -17.56
N PRO A 134 -15.36 3.05 -18.79
CA PRO A 134 -16.00 4.09 -19.58
C PRO A 134 -17.41 3.71 -20.06
N SER A 135 -17.69 2.43 -20.21
CA SER A 135 -19.00 1.94 -20.69
C SER A 135 -20.09 1.99 -19.60
N ARG A 136 -19.72 2.11 -18.33
CA ARG A 136 -20.66 2.04 -17.21
C ARG A 136 -20.77 3.37 -16.46
N LYS A 137 -21.71 4.23 -16.90
CA LYS A 137 -21.93 5.57 -16.32
C LYS A 137 -22.23 5.56 -14.80
N THR A 138 -22.79 4.47 -14.26
CA THR A 138 -23.10 4.31 -12.84
C THR A 138 -21.88 3.89 -12.01
N TYR A 139 -20.75 3.57 -12.63
CA TYR A 139 -19.57 3.08 -11.96
C TYR A 139 -18.90 4.16 -11.08
N PRO A 140 -18.56 5.37 -11.60
CA PRO A 140 -17.94 6.40 -10.77
C PRO A 140 -18.76 6.80 -9.55
N PRO A 141 -20.10 7.04 -9.62
CA PRO A 141 -20.91 7.29 -8.44
C PRO A 141 -20.87 6.16 -7.40
N LYS A 142 -20.90 4.90 -7.85
CA LYS A 142 -20.84 3.74 -6.95
C LYS A 142 -19.54 3.69 -6.16
N VAL A 143 -18.40 3.86 -6.83
CA VAL A 143 -17.07 3.88 -6.17
C VAL A 143 -16.96 5.10 -5.26
N THR A 144 -17.47 6.27 -5.67
CA THR A 144 -17.44 7.48 -4.86
C THR A 144 -18.21 7.32 -3.56
N ARG A 145 -19.35 6.64 -3.56
CA ARG A 145 -20.12 6.34 -2.32
C ARG A 145 -19.25 5.54 -1.34
N VAL A 146 -18.58 4.49 -1.79
CA VAL A 146 -17.69 3.68 -0.95
C VAL A 146 -16.51 4.51 -0.41
N ARG A 147 -15.94 5.40 -1.23
CA ARG A 147 -14.88 6.31 -0.80
C ARG A 147 -15.33 7.24 0.34
N LEU A 148 -16.54 7.79 0.25
CA LEU A 148 -17.10 8.66 1.28
C LEU A 148 -17.35 7.91 2.59
N GLU A 149 -17.82 6.67 2.50
CA GLU A 149 -18.04 5.82 3.67
C GLU A 149 -16.73 5.52 4.43
N MET A 150 -15.61 5.34 3.74
CA MET A 150 -14.29 5.19 4.39
C MET A 150 -13.89 6.42 5.20
N SER A 151 -14.35 7.61 4.82
CA SER A 151 -14.02 8.83 5.55
C SER A 151 -14.78 8.96 6.87
N SER A 152 -15.99 8.41 6.98
CA SER A 152 -16.79 8.44 8.21
C SER A 152 -16.22 7.53 9.29
N VAL A 153 -15.54 6.45 8.91
CA VAL A 153 -14.90 5.52 9.86
C VAL A 153 -13.64 6.11 10.51
N ALA A 154 -13.05 7.13 9.90
CA ALA A 154 -11.85 7.79 10.43
C ALA A 154 -12.15 8.75 11.61
N VAL A 155 -13.42 9.01 11.93
CA VAL A 155 -13.85 10.01 12.91
C VAL A 155 -14.38 9.37 14.21
N GLU A 156 -14.59 8.04 14.22
CA GLU A 156 -14.98 7.26 15.40
C GLU A 156 -13.76 6.67 16.11
#